data_c54bb322f7c3114da22e2fd8d6d97f8b
#
_entry.id   c54bb322f7c3114da22e2fd8d6d97f8b
#
_cell.length_a   1.000
_cell.length_b   1.000
_cell.length_c   1.000
_cell.angle_alpha   90.00
_cell.angle_beta   90.00
_cell.angle_gamma   90.00
#
_symmetry.space_group_name_H-M   'P 1'
#
loop_
_entity.id
_entity.type
_entity.pdbx_description
1 polymer ?
#
loop_
_entity_poly.entity_id
_entity_poly.type
_entity_poly.pdbx_seq_one_letter_code
_entity_poly.pdbx_strand_id
1 'polypeptide(L)'
;MKKKTRVLIISYTAALIAALAVGLIACRTDAGRRRTAMDANYRHAYGEVLDAVEELNSALQKSLYATTPAMACTVCTDIYSHAQTAQMALGVLPVQSHALARIARNIAIAGDYARTLSRSAAEGKAFTAEELAQLRAICETTAQLLSLIHI
;
A
#
# COMPACT_ATOMS: atom_id res chain seq x y z
N MET A 1 -30.09 -60.17 20.22
CA MET A 1 -29.57 -58.82 20.63
C MET A 1 -28.37 -58.34 19.82
N LYS A 2 -27.52 -59.18 19.28
CA LYS A 2 -26.26 -58.75 18.60
C LYS A 2 -26.42 -58.02 17.23
N LYS A 3 -27.50 -58.23 16.44
CA LYS A 3 -27.71 -57.61 15.14
C LYS A 3 -28.14 -56.13 15.24
N LYS A 4 -29.05 -55.79 16.17
CA LYS A 4 -29.51 -54.41 16.37
C LYS A 4 -28.41 -53.48 16.83
N THR A 5 -27.52 -53.95 17.73
CA THR A 5 -26.37 -53.17 18.22
C THR A 5 -25.33 -52.88 17.11
N ARG A 6 -25.10 -53.83 16.23
CA ARG A 6 -24.18 -53.65 15.06
C ARG A 6 -24.71 -52.63 14.07
N VAL A 7 -26.00 -52.64 13.75
CA VAL A 7 -26.63 -51.67 12.87
C VAL A 7 -26.57 -50.27 13.48
N LEU A 8 -26.78 -50.13 14.77
CA LEU A 8 -26.72 -48.87 15.50
C LEU A 8 -25.28 -48.27 15.49
N ILE A 9 -24.27 -49.11 15.71
CA ILE A 9 -22.86 -48.70 15.65
C ILE A 9 -22.46 -48.26 14.24
N ILE A 10 -22.87 -49.01 13.19
CA ILE A 10 -22.60 -48.64 11.80
C ILE A 10 -23.28 -47.34 11.42
N SER A 11 -24.50 -47.10 11.87
CA SER A 11 -25.22 -45.82 11.62
C SER A 11 -24.53 -44.64 12.30
N TYR A 12 -24.08 -44.79 13.53
CA TYR A 12 -23.34 -43.72 14.24
C TYR A 12 -21.98 -43.44 13.63
N THR A 13 -21.24 -44.47 13.21
CA THR A 13 -19.93 -44.25 12.53
C THR A 13 -20.11 -43.63 11.17
N ALA A 14 -21.13 -44.00 10.39
CA ALA A 14 -21.44 -43.37 9.12
C ALA A 14 -21.82 -41.86 9.28
N ALA A 15 -22.66 -41.54 10.28
CA ALA A 15 -23.03 -40.16 10.59
C ALA A 15 -21.81 -39.33 11.04
N LEU A 16 -20.92 -39.90 11.84
CA LEU A 16 -19.68 -39.23 12.29
C LEU A 16 -18.74 -38.94 11.09
N ILE A 17 -18.57 -39.89 10.18
CA ILE A 17 -17.73 -39.73 8.99
C ILE A 17 -18.35 -38.65 8.06
N ALA A 18 -19.67 -38.65 7.89
CA ALA A 18 -20.36 -37.63 7.10
C ALA A 18 -20.18 -36.22 7.69
N ALA A 19 -20.32 -36.09 9.02
CA ALA A 19 -20.10 -34.82 9.72
C ALA A 19 -18.67 -34.30 9.57
N LEU A 20 -17.68 -35.21 9.70
CA LEU A 20 -16.26 -34.86 9.49
C LEU A 20 -15.97 -34.46 8.04
N ALA A 21 -16.55 -35.15 7.06
CA ALA A 21 -16.40 -34.82 5.65
C ALA A 21 -16.97 -33.42 5.33
N VAL A 22 -18.16 -33.12 5.83
CA VAL A 22 -18.78 -31.79 5.66
C VAL A 22 -17.94 -30.72 6.35
N GLY A 23 -17.44 -30.95 7.53
CA GLY A 23 -16.54 -30.03 8.26
C GLY A 23 -15.24 -29.75 7.51
N LEU A 24 -14.61 -30.78 6.94
CA LEU A 24 -13.40 -30.65 6.12
C LEU A 24 -13.65 -29.85 4.83
N ILE A 25 -14.78 -30.10 4.16
CA ILE A 25 -15.16 -29.36 2.94
C ILE A 25 -15.40 -27.90 3.29
N ALA A 26 -16.16 -27.61 4.34
CA ALA A 26 -16.42 -26.23 4.81
C ALA A 26 -15.11 -25.51 5.16
N CYS A 27 -14.20 -26.17 5.87
CA CYS A 27 -12.91 -25.60 6.24
C CYS A 27 -12.03 -25.28 5.01
N ARG A 28 -12.04 -26.17 4.00
CA ARG A 28 -11.29 -25.96 2.74
C ARG A 28 -11.88 -24.84 1.89
N THR A 29 -13.20 -24.73 1.80
CA THR A 29 -13.85 -23.65 1.05
C THR A 29 -13.65 -22.29 1.73
N ASP A 30 -13.66 -22.25 3.05
CA ASP A 30 -13.41 -21.03 3.81
C ASP A 30 -11.94 -20.57 3.68
N ALA A 31 -10.99 -21.49 3.71
CA ALA A 31 -9.59 -21.20 3.48
C ALA A 31 -9.32 -20.69 2.04
N GLY A 32 -10.01 -21.26 1.04
CA GLY A 32 -9.95 -20.81 -0.34
C GLY A 32 -10.49 -19.37 -0.50
N ARG A 33 -11.67 -19.09 0.07
CA ARG A 33 -12.28 -17.75 0.04
C ARG A 33 -11.40 -16.70 0.71
N ARG A 34 -10.80 -17.02 1.85
CA ARG A 34 -9.88 -16.09 2.55
C ARG A 34 -8.64 -15.79 1.71
N ARG A 35 -8.04 -16.76 1.04
CA ARG A 35 -6.90 -16.55 0.14
C ARG A 35 -7.27 -15.63 -1.03
N THR A 36 -8.40 -15.90 -1.69
CA THR A 36 -8.86 -15.07 -2.83
C THR A 36 -9.17 -13.64 -2.38
N ALA A 37 -9.77 -13.44 -1.20
CA ALA A 37 -10.03 -12.12 -0.65
C ALA A 37 -8.74 -11.38 -0.27
N MET A 38 -7.74 -12.08 0.28
CA MET A 38 -6.42 -11.51 0.56
C MET A 38 -5.68 -11.12 -0.73
N ASP A 39 -5.69 -11.96 -1.75
CA ASP A 39 -5.07 -11.66 -3.05
C ASP A 39 -5.73 -10.46 -3.73
N ALA A 40 -7.06 -10.35 -3.66
CA ALA A 40 -7.79 -9.19 -4.18
C ALA A 40 -7.43 -7.91 -3.41
N ASN A 41 -7.33 -7.98 -2.09
CA ASN A 41 -6.95 -6.85 -1.24
C ASN A 41 -5.51 -6.39 -1.50
N TYR A 42 -4.58 -7.35 -1.70
CA TYR A 42 -3.19 -7.01 -2.05
C TYR A 42 -3.08 -6.38 -3.44
N ARG A 43 -3.82 -6.86 -4.42
CA ARG A 43 -3.85 -6.24 -5.77
C ARG A 43 -4.39 -4.82 -5.71
N HIS A 44 -5.45 -4.60 -4.93
CA HIS A 44 -6.03 -3.27 -4.74
C HIS A 44 -5.02 -2.34 -4.05
N ALA A 45 -4.43 -2.77 -2.93
CA ALA A 45 -3.43 -1.98 -2.21
C ALA A 45 -2.19 -1.68 -3.08
N TYR A 46 -1.77 -2.63 -3.94
CA TYR A 46 -0.68 -2.39 -4.89
C TYR A 46 -1.05 -1.34 -5.94
N GLY A 47 -2.28 -1.39 -6.46
CA GLY A 47 -2.80 -0.36 -7.37
C GLY A 47 -2.83 1.02 -6.71
N GLU A 48 -3.34 1.11 -5.48
CA GLU A 48 -3.35 2.36 -4.71
C GLU A 48 -1.94 2.92 -4.45
N VAL A 49 -0.95 2.06 -4.19
CA VAL A 49 0.46 2.49 -4.06
C VAL A 49 0.96 3.08 -5.37
N LEU A 50 0.68 2.40 -6.49
CA LEU A 50 1.12 2.84 -7.81
C LEU A 50 0.52 4.21 -8.15
N ASP A 51 -0.80 4.34 -8.04
CA ASP A 51 -1.52 5.59 -8.32
C ASP A 51 -1.01 6.73 -7.42
N ALA A 52 -0.83 6.49 -6.11
CA ALA A 52 -0.34 7.48 -5.19
C ALA A 52 1.12 7.89 -5.45
N VAL A 53 1.98 6.97 -5.93
CA VAL A 53 3.36 7.30 -6.32
C VAL A 53 3.40 8.08 -7.64
N GLU A 54 2.51 7.79 -8.59
CA GLU A 54 2.37 8.59 -9.82
C GLU A 54 1.91 10.03 -9.51
N GLU A 55 0.91 10.18 -8.67
CA GLU A 55 0.42 11.48 -8.21
C GLU A 55 1.50 12.24 -7.43
N LEU A 56 2.24 11.55 -6.55
CA LEU A 56 3.39 12.08 -5.82
C LEU A 56 4.47 12.60 -6.80
N ASN A 57 4.81 11.82 -7.80
CA ASN A 57 5.78 12.21 -8.83
C ASN A 57 5.31 13.42 -9.63
N SER A 58 4.03 13.46 -10.00
CA SER A 58 3.42 14.61 -10.68
C SER A 58 3.47 15.88 -9.82
N ALA A 59 3.14 15.77 -8.53
CA ALA A 59 3.20 16.88 -7.59
C ALA A 59 4.65 17.36 -7.36
N LEU A 60 5.63 16.44 -7.27
CA LEU A 60 7.05 16.78 -7.20
C LEU A 60 7.52 17.53 -8.44
N GLN A 61 7.12 17.12 -9.64
CA GLN A 61 7.44 17.85 -10.86
C GLN A 61 6.85 19.26 -10.87
N LYS A 62 5.59 19.41 -10.43
CA LYS A 62 4.95 20.73 -10.31
C LYS A 62 5.67 21.64 -9.32
N SER A 63 6.23 21.08 -8.24
CA SER A 63 6.93 21.86 -7.22
C SER A 63 8.15 22.60 -7.75
N LEU A 64 8.80 22.05 -8.78
CA LEU A 64 9.97 22.67 -9.40
C LEU A 64 9.64 23.99 -10.14
N TYR A 65 8.37 24.24 -10.42
CA TYR A 65 7.87 25.45 -11.09
C TYR A 65 7.10 26.39 -10.15
N ALA A 66 7.08 26.10 -8.85
CA ALA A 66 6.41 26.95 -7.87
C ALA A 66 7.22 28.25 -7.64
N THR A 67 6.73 29.35 -8.19
CA THR A 67 7.40 30.65 -8.15
C THR A 67 6.95 31.53 -7.00
N THR A 68 5.81 31.23 -6.36
CA THR A 68 5.27 32.01 -5.26
C THR A 68 5.16 31.16 -3.99
N PRO A 69 5.28 31.77 -2.79
CA PRO A 69 5.10 31.02 -1.53
C PRO A 69 3.74 30.32 -1.44
N ALA A 70 2.67 30.93 -1.94
CA ALA A 70 1.33 30.33 -1.96
C ALA A 70 1.29 29.06 -2.82
N MET A 71 1.86 29.07 -4.03
CA MET A 71 1.98 27.88 -4.88
C MET A 71 2.87 26.84 -4.22
N ALA A 72 4.00 27.25 -3.64
CA ALA A 72 4.91 26.34 -2.93
C ALA A 72 4.20 25.64 -1.77
N CYS A 73 3.43 26.36 -0.96
CA CYS A 73 2.66 25.80 0.14
C CYS A 73 1.64 24.76 -0.36
N THR A 74 0.86 25.10 -1.40
CA THR A 74 -0.16 24.21 -1.97
C THR A 74 0.47 22.94 -2.50
N VAL A 75 1.48 23.04 -3.37
CA VAL A 75 2.11 21.87 -3.99
C VAL A 75 2.83 21.00 -2.96
N CYS A 76 3.49 21.60 -1.97
CA CYS A 76 4.11 20.81 -0.87
C CYS A 76 3.07 20.11 -0.01
N THR A 77 1.87 20.69 0.18
CA THR A 77 0.77 20.03 0.88
C THR A 77 0.26 18.83 0.07
N ASP A 78 0.14 18.97 -1.25
CA ASP A 78 -0.25 17.89 -2.14
C ASP A 78 0.77 16.74 -2.10
N ILE A 79 2.08 17.06 -2.22
CA ILE A 79 3.17 16.07 -2.09
C ILE A 79 3.06 15.30 -0.77
N TYR A 80 2.86 16.03 0.34
CA TYR A 80 2.70 15.41 1.66
C TYR A 80 1.47 14.50 1.72
N SER A 81 0.34 14.93 1.17
CA SER A 81 -0.90 14.14 1.13
C SER A 81 -0.74 12.85 0.32
N HIS A 82 -0.17 12.93 -0.89
CA HIS A 82 0.08 11.73 -1.72
C HIS A 82 1.10 10.79 -1.08
N ALA A 83 2.14 11.34 -0.42
CA ALA A 83 3.09 10.53 0.33
C ALA A 83 2.41 9.78 1.50
N GLN A 84 1.50 10.41 2.22
CA GLN A 84 0.73 9.75 3.29
C GLN A 84 -0.18 8.65 2.76
N THR A 85 -0.88 8.89 1.66
CA THR A 85 -1.74 7.89 0.99
C THR A 85 -0.91 6.68 0.57
N ALA A 86 0.23 6.90 -0.08
CA ALA A 86 1.13 5.83 -0.48
C ALA A 86 1.69 5.03 0.72
N GLN A 87 2.02 5.70 1.83
CA GLN A 87 2.48 5.02 3.05
C GLN A 87 1.39 4.15 3.68
N MET A 88 0.14 4.62 3.71
CA MET A 88 -1.00 3.85 4.22
C MET A 88 -1.24 2.60 3.36
N ALA A 89 -1.23 2.74 2.04
CA ALA A 89 -1.41 1.62 1.12
C ALA A 89 -0.26 0.60 1.22
N LEU A 90 0.99 1.07 1.38
CA LEU A 90 2.15 0.22 1.64
C LEU A 90 2.03 -0.58 2.95
N GLY A 91 1.38 -0.01 3.97
CA GLY A 91 1.15 -0.68 5.25
C GLY A 91 0.26 -1.92 5.16
N VAL A 92 -0.55 -2.05 4.12
CA VAL A 92 -1.40 -3.23 3.85
C VAL A 92 -0.62 -4.35 3.15
N LEU A 93 0.48 -4.01 2.45
CA LEU A 93 1.28 -4.99 1.72
C LEU A 93 2.20 -5.76 2.66
N PRO A 94 2.40 -7.08 2.44
CA PRO A 94 3.40 -7.87 3.16
C PRO A 94 4.80 -7.45 2.71
N VAL A 95 5.34 -6.40 3.34
CA VAL A 95 6.63 -5.78 2.98
C VAL A 95 7.77 -6.74 3.34
N GLN A 96 8.15 -7.59 2.42
CA GLN A 96 9.33 -8.47 2.58
C GLN A 96 10.38 -8.27 1.47
N SER A 97 10.16 -7.37 0.51
CA SER A 97 11.13 -7.12 -0.56
C SER A 97 11.96 -5.85 -0.30
N HIS A 98 13.25 -5.93 -0.58
CA HIS A 98 14.15 -4.77 -0.54
C HIS A 98 13.68 -3.62 -1.43
N ALA A 99 12.97 -3.92 -2.52
CA ALA A 99 12.41 -2.94 -3.43
C ALA A 99 11.31 -2.11 -2.75
N LEU A 100 10.32 -2.76 -2.11
CA LEU A 100 9.25 -2.07 -1.38
C LEU A 100 9.80 -1.24 -0.21
N ALA A 101 10.81 -1.73 0.50
CA ALA A 101 11.46 -0.96 1.57
C ALA A 101 12.15 0.31 1.05
N ARG A 102 12.75 0.26 -0.15
CA ARG A 102 13.33 1.45 -0.81
C ARG A 102 12.26 2.45 -1.22
N ILE A 103 11.15 1.98 -1.78
CA ILE A 103 9.99 2.79 -2.16
C ILE A 103 9.42 3.49 -0.93
N ALA A 104 9.14 2.74 0.13
CA ALA A 104 8.63 3.28 1.40
C ALA A 104 9.52 4.37 1.97
N ARG A 105 10.85 4.16 1.96
CA ARG A 105 11.83 5.16 2.43
C ARG A 105 11.80 6.42 1.58
N ASN A 106 11.76 6.30 0.25
CA ASN A 106 11.73 7.46 -0.62
C ASN A 106 10.45 8.27 -0.47
N ILE A 107 9.30 7.61 -0.36
CA ILE A 107 8.02 8.25 -0.09
C ILE A 107 8.05 9.00 1.25
N ALA A 108 8.61 8.40 2.30
CA ALA A 108 8.76 9.05 3.60
C ALA A 108 9.62 10.31 3.52
N ILE A 109 10.78 10.22 2.85
CA ILE A 109 11.68 11.38 2.65
C ILE A 109 10.97 12.49 1.88
N ALA A 110 10.26 12.17 0.80
CA ALA A 110 9.52 13.14 0.00
C ALA A 110 8.44 13.86 0.83
N GLY A 111 7.64 13.09 1.59
CA GLY A 111 6.58 13.61 2.45
C GLY A 111 7.12 14.51 3.57
N ASP A 112 8.13 14.06 4.29
CA ASP A 112 8.72 14.82 5.40
C ASP A 112 9.37 16.11 4.93
N TYR A 113 10.06 16.06 3.79
CA TYR A 113 10.67 17.24 3.20
C TYR A 113 9.62 18.23 2.73
N ALA A 114 8.60 17.79 2.01
CA ALA A 114 7.49 18.63 1.57
C ALA A 114 6.75 19.27 2.75
N ARG A 115 6.52 18.53 3.84
CA ARG A 115 5.93 19.08 5.06
C ARG A 115 6.76 20.20 5.66
N THR A 116 8.08 20.08 5.64
CA THR A 116 8.99 21.12 6.13
C THR A 116 8.92 22.35 5.26
N LEU A 117 8.96 22.17 3.94
CA LEU A 117 8.87 23.25 2.97
C LEU A 117 7.50 23.96 2.99
N SER A 118 6.40 23.22 3.16
CA SER A 118 5.07 23.82 3.23
C SER A 118 4.94 24.77 4.42
N ARG A 119 5.56 24.46 5.56
CA ARG A 119 5.60 25.36 6.73
C ARG A 119 6.39 26.64 6.43
N SER A 120 7.56 26.52 5.80
CA SER A 120 8.38 27.65 5.40
C SER A 120 7.63 28.55 4.40
N ALA A 121 6.94 27.94 3.43
CA ALA A 121 6.13 28.64 2.46
C ALA A 121 4.90 29.34 3.08
N ALA A 122 4.27 28.72 4.10
CA ALA A 122 3.18 29.35 4.85
C ALA A 122 3.64 30.59 5.62
N GLU A 123 4.93 30.70 5.97
CA GLU A 123 5.55 31.92 6.53
C GLU A 123 5.89 32.97 5.46
N GLY A 124 5.50 32.74 4.21
CA GLY A 124 5.74 33.67 3.10
C GLY A 124 7.12 33.54 2.47
N LYS A 125 7.89 32.48 2.75
CA LYS A 125 9.21 32.25 2.17
C LYS A 125 9.09 31.49 0.85
N ALA A 126 9.75 31.96 -0.20
CA ALA A 126 9.93 31.22 -1.46
C ALA A 126 11.02 30.14 -1.28
N PHE A 127 11.02 29.15 -2.16
CA PHE A 127 12.07 28.12 -2.16
C PHE A 127 13.43 28.73 -2.45
N THR A 128 14.42 28.31 -1.68
CA THR A 128 15.84 28.59 -1.97
C THR A 128 16.35 27.72 -3.12
N ALA A 129 17.48 28.09 -3.70
CA ALA A 129 18.12 27.31 -4.75
C ALA A 129 18.52 25.90 -4.25
N GLU A 130 18.89 25.79 -2.97
CA GLU A 130 19.28 24.53 -2.34
C GLU A 130 18.06 23.63 -2.13
N GLU A 131 16.93 24.17 -1.67
CA GLU A 131 15.67 23.45 -1.52
C GLU A 131 15.12 22.95 -2.86
N LEU A 132 15.22 23.74 -3.93
CA LEU A 132 14.87 23.31 -5.28
C LEU A 132 15.78 22.20 -5.81
N ALA A 133 17.08 22.26 -5.53
CA ALA A 133 18.00 21.19 -5.90
C ALA A 133 17.66 19.88 -5.19
N GLN A 134 17.31 19.94 -3.91
CA GLN A 134 16.87 18.79 -3.13
C GLN A 134 15.53 18.21 -3.65
N LEU A 135 14.54 19.06 -3.95
CA LEU A 135 13.28 18.64 -4.57
C LEU A 135 13.53 17.93 -5.91
N ARG A 136 14.44 18.45 -6.72
CA ARG A 136 14.82 17.81 -8.00
C ARG A 136 15.42 16.45 -7.79
N ALA A 137 16.33 16.27 -6.84
CA ALA A 137 16.92 14.97 -6.51
C ALA A 137 15.87 13.95 -6.03
N ILE A 138 14.92 14.38 -5.21
CA ILE A 138 13.80 13.55 -4.75
C ILE A 138 12.92 13.15 -5.95
N CYS A 139 12.60 14.10 -6.84
CA CYS A 139 11.80 13.86 -8.04
C CYS A 139 12.46 12.83 -8.97
N GLU A 140 13.75 12.97 -9.23
CA GLU A 140 14.52 12.02 -10.05
C GLU A 140 14.52 10.61 -9.44
N THR A 141 14.72 10.51 -8.12
CA THR A 141 14.69 9.22 -7.41
C THR A 141 13.30 8.59 -7.48
N THR A 142 12.24 9.39 -7.31
CA THR A 142 10.85 8.91 -7.39
C THR A 142 10.51 8.42 -8.79
N ALA A 143 10.93 9.14 -9.84
CA ALA A 143 10.73 8.74 -11.22
C ALA A 143 11.47 7.43 -11.57
N GLN A 144 12.69 7.24 -11.05
CA GLN A 144 13.44 5.98 -11.20
C GLN A 144 12.74 4.81 -10.51
N LEU A 145 12.21 5.02 -9.30
CA LEU A 145 11.45 3.99 -8.58
C LEU A 145 10.16 3.64 -9.31
N LEU A 146 9.46 4.62 -9.86
CA LEU A 146 8.24 4.41 -10.64
C LEU A 146 8.54 3.54 -11.88
N SER A 147 9.64 3.80 -12.58
CA SER A 147 10.05 2.99 -13.73
C SER A 147 10.36 1.52 -13.37
N LEU A 148 10.83 1.26 -12.14
CA LEU A 148 11.08 -0.10 -11.64
C LEU A 148 9.80 -0.85 -11.25
N ILE A 149 8.73 -0.13 -10.92
CA ILE A 149 7.45 -0.72 -10.55
C ILE A 149 6.65 -1.12 -11.81
N HIS A 150 6.84 -0.43 -12.93
CA HIS A 150 6.13 -0.69 -14.19
C HIS A 150 6.73 -1.84 -15.03
N ILE A 151 7.85 -2.45 -14.62
CA ILE A 151 8.44 -3.62 -15.27
C ILE A 151 7.93 -4.90 -14.61
#